data_cc1c74791240343ee498896d1a4a81c5
#
_entry.id   cc1c74791240343ee498896d1a4a81c5
#
_cell.length_a   1.000
_cell.length_b   1.000
_cell.length_c   1.000
_cell.angle_alpha   90.00
_cell.angle_beta   90.00
_cell.angle_gamma   90.00
#
_symmetry.space_group_name_H-M   'P 1'
#
loop_
_entity.id
_entity.type
_entity.pdbx_description
1 polymer ?
#
loop_
_entity_poly.entity_id
_entity_poly.type
_entity_poly.pdbx_seq_one_letter_code
_entity_poly.pdbx_strand_id
1 'polypeptide(L)'
;MMLRVDNLYKSFNDKEILKGISLNINKGEVVSIIGPSGSGKSTMLRCINLLENIDSGSITIDGDIMVDVKSKERGHNKTYKDLRKIRLKLGMVFQNFVLFPHYSVLKNITEAPIRVGKLEAKEAEKMAMELLRKVGLEDKADAYPYQLSGGQKQRAAIARALAMKPDILLFDEPTSALDPELTGEVLKVIKELASEHMTMLVVTHEMSFARDVSDRIVFMDQGSIVEQGSPEDIFQNPKSERTRAFLKGFIYAS
;
A
#
# COMPACT_ATOMS: atom_id res chain seq x y z
N MET A 1 -3.35 16.94 -4.54
CA MET A 1 -3.23 16.10 -3.33
C MET A 1 -4.03 14.84 -3.59
N MET A 2 -3.40 13.66 -3.57
CA MET A 2 -4.06 12.37 -3.87
C MET A 2 -4.68 11.73 -2.63
N LEU A 3 -3.95 11.72 -1.51
CA LEU A 3 -4.44 11.22 -0.22
C LEU A 3 -4.27 12.30 0.85
N ARG A 4 -5.29 12.46 1.70
CA ARG A 4 -5.21 13.25 2.92
C ARG A 4 -5.85 12.48 4.06
N VAL A 5 -5.11 12.33 5.12
CA VAL A 5 -5.52 11.75 6.41
C VAL A 5 -5.38 12.83 7.46
N ASP A 6 -6.44 13.12 8.21
CA ASP A 6 -6.43 14.14 9.26
C ASP A 6 -6.83 13.51 10.60
N ASN A 7 -5.92 13.62 11.59
CA ASN A 7 -6.15 13.22 12.98
C ASN A 7 -6.80 11.84 13.11
N LEU A 8 -6.24 10.84 12.44
CA LEU A 8 -6.73 9.47 12.44
C LEU A 8 -6.43 8.79 13.79
N TYR A 9 -7.49 8.35 14.47
CA TYR A 9 -7.42 7.54 15.68
C TYR A 9 -8.01 6.16 15.44
N LYS A 10 -7.39 5.15 16.03
CA LYS A 10 -7.87 3.76 16.02
C LYS A 10 -7.46 3.02 17.26
N SER A 11 -8.42 2.35 17.89
CA SER A 11 -8.22 1.47 19.03
C SER A 11 -8.77 0.08 18.77
N PHE A 12 -8.20 -0.92 19.43
CA PHE A 12 -8.73 -2.28 19.54
C PHE A 12 -8.76 -2.68 21.01
N ASN A 13 -9.93 -3.10 21.51
CA ASN A 13 -10.09 -3.53 22.91
C ASN A 13 -9.47 -2.52 23.90
N ASP A 14 -9.85 -1.27 23.81
CA ASP A 14 -9.37 -0.13 24.62
C ASP A 14 -7.87 0.20 24.49
N LYS A 15 -7.13 -0.53 23.65
CA LYS A 15 -5.74 -0.20 23.34
C LYS A 15 -5.67 0.71 22.12
N GLU A 16 -5.20 1.93 22.34
CA GLU A 16 -4.97 2.91 21.28
C GLU A 16 -3.78 2.48 20.39
N ILE A 17 -4.06 2.23 19.11
CA ILE A 17 -3.07 1.80 18.11
C ILE A 17 -2.63 2.97 17.23
N LEU A 18 -3.56 3.86 16.84
CA LEU A 18 -3.24 5.07 16.09
C LEU A 18 -3.68 6.29 16.91
N LYS A 19 -2.78 7.26 17.04
CA LYS A 19 -2.89 8.37 17.97
C LYS A 19 -2.79 9.71 17.23
N GLY A 20 -3.82 10.05 16.44
CA GLY A 20 -3.88 11.33 15.73
C GLY A 20 -2.95 11.43 14.53
N ILE A 21 -2.87 10.36 13.73
CA ILE A 21 -2.08 10.35 12.52
C ILE A 21 -2.62 11.36 11.50
N SER A 22 -1.75 12.26 11.04
CA SER A 22 -2.04 13.17 9.94
C SER A 22 -0.97 13.00 8.86
N LEU A 23 -1.41 12.70 7.63
CA LEU A 23 -0.55 12.41 6.49
C LEU A 23 -1.21 12.92 5.21
N ASN A 24 -0.42 13.48 4.31
CA ASN A 24 -0.85 13.82 2.96
C ASN A 24 0.09 13.18 1.94
N ILE A 25 -0.43 12.85 0.75
CA ILE A 25 0.36 12.34 -0.38
C ILE A 25 -0.08 13.07 -1.63
N ASN A 26 0.86 13.57 -2.40
CA ASN A 26 0.60 14.21 -3.68
C ASN A 26 0.51 13.18 -4.81
N LYS A 27 -0.06 13.57 -5.93
CA LYS A 27 -0.10 12.72 -7.12
C LYS A 27 1.32 12.47 -7.63
N GLY A 28 1.65 11.20 -7.91
CA GLY A 28 2.97 10.77 -8.36
C GLY A 28 4.02 10.67 -7.23
N GLU A 29 3.66 10.98 -5.97
CA GLU A 29 4.58 10.91 -4.84
C GLU A 29 4.67 9.47 -4.31
N VAL A 30 5.89 9.02 -4.02
CA VAL A 30 6.19 7.77 -3.33
C VAL A 30 6.54 8.06 -1.88
N VAL A 31 5.68 7.62 -0.96
CA VAL A 31 5.91 7.78 0.48
C VAL A 31 6.16 6.41 1.10
N SER A 32 7.31 6.22 1.74
CA SER A 32 7.57 5.02 2.55
C SER A 32 7.35 5.28 4.03
N ILE A 33 6.70 4.32 4.68
CA ILE A 33 6.50 4.30 6.12
C ILE A 33 7.42 3.26 6.71
N ILE A 34 8.28 3.69 7.60
CA ILE A 34 9.20 2.86 8.35
C ILE A 34 8.91 2.93 9.85
N GLY A 35 9.40 1.97 10.64
CA GLY A 35 9.24 1.97 12.08
C GLY A 35 9.20 0.55 12.66
N PRO A 36 9.29 0.40 13.97
CA PRO A 36 9.30 -0.91 14.63
C PRO A 36 8.00 -1.68 14.41
N SER A 37 8.06 -3.01 14.57
CA SER A 37 6.86 -3.85 14.56
C SER A 37 5.89 -3.41 15.66
N GLY A 38 4.59 -3.41 15.35
CA GLY A 38 3.55 -2.95 16.27
C GLY A 38 3.40 -1.42 16.39
N SER A 39 4.09 -0.61 15.59
CA SER A 39 3.92 0.85 15.61
C SER A 39 2.63 1.37 14.94
N GLY A 40 1.81 0.48 14.35
CA GLY A 40 0.53 0.84 13.76
C GLY A 40 0.51 1.01 12.23
N LYS A 41 1.64 0.79 11.53
CA LYS A 41 1.79 0.99 10.07
C LYS A 41 0.72 0.28 9.24
N SER A 42 0.60 -1.04 9.39
CA SER A 42 -0.39 -1.86 8.66
C SER A 42 -1.83 -1.50 9.06
N THR A 43 -2.07 -1.16 10.34
CA THR A 43 -3.37 -0.69 10.80
C THR A 43 -3.77 0.60 10.09
N MET A 44 -2.82 1.53 9.94
CA MET A 44 -3.08 2.78 9.21
C MET A 44 -3.43 2.52 7.74
N LEU A 45 -2.70 1.65 7.03
CA LEU A 45 -3.03 1.27 5.64
C LEU A 45 -4.44 0.65 5.54
N ARG A 46 -4.79 -0.23 6.48
CA ARG A 46 -6.12 -0.86 6.52
C ARG A 46 -7.23 0.15 6.77
N CYS A 47 -7.00 1.14 7.62
CA CYS A 47 -7.92 2.26 7.83
C CYS A 47 -8.07 3.10 6.55
N ILE A 48 -6.97 3.43 5.87
CA ILE A 48 -6.99 4.18 4.60
C ILE A 48 -7.80 3.45 3.54
N ASN A 49 -7.73 2.11 3.47
CA ASN A 49 -8.50 1.30 2.51
C ASN A 49 -9.90 0.91 3.03
N LEU A 50 -10.34 1.41 4.19
CA LEU A 50 -11.59 1.03 4.88
C LEU A 50 -11.75 -0.49 5.07
N LEU A 51 -10.66 -1.20 5.30
CA LEU A 51 -10.67 -2.58 5.80
C LEU A 51 -10.84 -2.59 7.31
N GLU A 52 -10.47 -1.48 7.97
CA GLU A 52 -10.71 -1.20 9.37
C GLU A 52 -11.43 0.14 9.50
N ASN A 53 -12.44 0.21 10.36
CA ASN A 53 -13.11 1.46 10.67
C ASN A 53 -12.22 2.35 11.54
N ILE A 54 -12.25 3.64 11.28
CA ILE A 54 -11.57 4.63 12.14
C ILE A 54 -12.47 5.02 13.31
N ASP A 55 -11.87 5.37 14.46
CA ASP A 55 -12.61 5.83 15.62
C ASP A 55 -12.83 7.35 15.60
N SER A 56 -11.86 8.08 15.01
CA SER A 56 -11.94 9.54 14.83
C SER A 56 -11.02 9.99 13.70
N GLY A 57 -11.29 11.16 13.13
CA GLY A 57 -10.53 11.75 12.05
C GLY A 57 -11.24 11.70 10.70
N SER A 58 -10.50 12.00 9.65
CA SER A 58 -11.04 11.96 8.28
C SER A 58 -10.01 11.42 7.27
N ILE A 59 -10.52 10.82 6.18
CA ILE A 59 -9.74 10.35 5.05
C ILE A 59 -10.37 10.87 3.77
N THR A 60 -9.56 11.52 2.94
CA THR A 60 -9.95 12.09 1.64
C THR A 60 -9.05 11.53 0.55
N ILE A 61 -9.64 11.05 -0.55
CA ILE A 61 -8.94 10.51 -1.72
C ILE A 61 -9.29 11.36 -2.93
N ASP A 62 -8.31 11.99 -3.54
CA ASP A 62 -8.46 12.83 -4.74
C ASP A 62 -9.60 13.85 -4.60
N GLY A 63 -9.64 14.54 -3.45
CA GLY A 63 -10.69 15.53 -3.12
C GLY A 63 -12.02 14.93 -2.63
N ASP A 64 -12.26 13.63 -2.80
CA ASP A 64 -13.45 12.96 -2.30
C ASP A 64 -13.30 12.53 -0.84
N ILE A 65 -14.13 13.04 0.07
CA ILE A 65 -14.14 12.59 1.47
C ILE A 65 -14.61 11.15 1.50
N MET A 66 -13.75 10.21 1.90
CA MET A 66 -14.07 8.80 2.03
C MET A 66 -14.75 8.49 3.37
N VAL A 67 -14.22 9.07 4.44
CA VAL A 67 -14.78 8.99 5.79
C VAL A 67 -14.44 10.25 6.56
N ASP A 68 -15.39 10.72 7.40
CA ASP A 68 -15.20 11.81 8.35
C ASP A 68 -16.01 11.51 9.62
N VAL A 69 -15.32 11.20 10.71
CA VAL A 69 -15.92 10.85 12.01
C VAL A 69 -16.00 12.06 12.95
N LYS A 70 -15.43 13.23 12.59
CA LYS A 70 -15.46 14.45 13.42
C LYS A 70 -16.87 15.01 13.61
N SER A 71 -17.79 14.73 12.71
CA SER A 71 -19.15 15.26 12.80
C SER A 71 -20.13 14.17 13.22
N LYS A 72 -20.22 13.88 14.52
CA LYS A 72 -21.39 13.15 15.06
C LYS A 72 -22.73 13.76 14.64
N GLU A 73 -22.73 15.01 14.17
CA GLU A 73 -23.92 15.76 13.75
C GLU A 73 -24.13 15.86 12.23
N ARG A 74 -23.12 15.53 11.42
CA ARG A 74 -23.26 15.49 9.96
C ARG A 74 -22.75 14.16 9.44
N GLY A 75 -23.50 13.11 9.75
CA GLY A 75 -23.35 11.87 9.02
C GLY A 75 -23.49 12.17 7.53
N HIS A 76 -22.35 12.40 6.86
CA HIS A 76 -22.33 12.24 5.43
C HIS A 76 -22.52 10.74 5.22
N ASN A 77 -23.78 10.31 5.21
CA ASN A 77 -24.20 9.00 4.78
C ASN A 77 -23.87 8.90 3.29
N LYS A 78 -22.56 8.78 2.97
CA LYS A 78 -22.17 8.36 1.62
C LYS A 78 -22.84 7.03 1.38
N THR A 79 -23.53 6.94 0.25
CA THR A 79 -24.15 5.68 -0.13
C THR A 79 -23.03 4.65 -0.32
N TYR A 80 -23.33 3.38 -0.14
CA TYR A 80 -22.40 2.29 -0.47
C TYR A 80 -21.82 2.42 -1.89
N LYS A 81 -22.60 2.96 -2.82
CA LYS A 81 -22.20 3.21 -4.20
C LYS A 81 -21.11 4.29 -4.31
N ASP A 82 -21.19 5.34 -3.50
CA ASP A 82 -20.19 6.41 -3.52
C ASP A 82 -18.87 5.96 -2.88
N LEU A 83 -18.93 5.24 -1.75
CA LEU A 83 -17.76 4.65 -1.12
C LEU A 83 -17.06 3.66 -2.06
N ARG A 84 -17.82 2.85 -2.81
CA ARG A 84 -17.27 1.93 -3.80
C ARG A 84 -16.48 2.66 -4.88
N LYS A 85 -16.99 3.78 -5.42
CA LYS A 85 -16.27 4.59 -6.42
C LYS A 85 -14.93 5.09 -5.90
N ILE A 86 -14.91 5.60 -4.66
CA ILE A 86 -13.68 6.11 -4.05
C ILE A 86 -12.70 4.95 -3.81
N ARG A 87 -13.17 3.80 -3.33
CA ARG A 87 -12.32 2.62 -3.10
C ARG A 87 -11.69 2.06 -4.39
N LEU A 88 -12.32 2.24 -5.54
CA LEU A 88 -11.75 1.84 -6.83
C LEU A 88 -10.51 2.67 -7.23
N LYS A 89 -10.33 3.87 -6.64
CA LYS A 89 -9.12 4.67 -6.78
C LYS A 89 -7.93 4.11 -6.01
N LEU A 90 -8.16 3.14 -5.10
CA LEU A 90 -7.14 2.53 -4.26
C LEU A 90 -6.85 1.10 -4.74
N GLY A 91 -5.58 0.79 -4.97
CA GLY A 91 -5.10 -0.58 -5.08
C GLY A 91 -4.37 -0.97 -3.79
N MET A 92 -4.51 -2.20 -3.33
CA MET A 92 -3.79 -2.70 -2.15
C MET A 92 -3.09 -4.00 -2.45
N VAL A 93 -1.82 -4.07 -2.05
CA VAL A 93 -0.96 -5.24 -2.10
C VAL A 93 -0.63 -5.63 -0.66
N PHE A 94 -0.98 -6.84 -0.28
CA PHE A 94 -0.83 -7.36 1.08
C PHE A 94 0.48 -8.13 1.25
N GLN A 95 0.93 -8.24 2.47
CA GLN A 95 2.07 -9.04 2.89
C GLN A 95 1.96 -10.53 2.48
N ASN A 96 0.78 -11.12 2.61
CA ASN A 96 0.52 -12.55 2.38
C ASN A 96 -0.07 -12.85 0.99
N PHE A 97 0.27 -12.08 -0.04
CA PHE A 97 -0.12 -12.24 -1.45
C PHE A 97 -1.64 -12.23 -1.73
N VAL A 98 -2.46 -12.88 -0.91
CA VAL A 98 -3.95 -12.95 -0.93
C VAL A 98 -4.53 -13.24 -2.32
N LEU A 99 -3.90 -14.12 -3.11
CA LEU A 99 -4.48 -14.60 -4.38
C LEU A 99 -5.62 -15.60 -4.12
N PHE A 100 -6.62 -15.60 -5.00
CA PHE A 100 -7.67 -16.62 -4.98
C PHE A 100 -7.09 -17.97 -5.41
N PRO A 101 -7.00 -18.98 -4.51
CA PRO A 101 -6.26 -20.21 -4.77
C PRO A 101 -6.89 -21.09 -5.85
N HIS A 102 -8.19 -20.94 -6.09
CA HIS A 102 -8.98 -21.70 -7.08
C HIS A 102 -9.05 -21.00 -8.44
N TYR A 103 -8.41 -19.85 -8.61
CA TYR A 103 -8.28 -19.12 -9.88
C TYR A 103 -6.85 -19.23 -10.42
N SER A 104 -6.73 -19.33 -11.75
CA SER A 104 -5.42 -19.13 -12.40
C SER A 104 -4.92 -17.70 -12.16
N VAL A 105 -3.65 -17.46 -12.46
CA VAL A 105 -3.06 -16.12 -12.37
C VAL A 105 -3.82 -15.12 -13.24
N LEU A 106 -4.08 -15.48 -14.50
CA LEU A 106 -4.87 -14.67 -15.42
C LEU A 106 -6.25 -14.35 -14.86
N LYS A 107 -6.95 -15.34 -14.31
CA LYS A 107 -8.28 -15.13 -13.73
C LYS A 107 -8.24 -14.29 -12.45
N ASN A 108 -7.20 -14.41 -11.62
CA ASN A 108 -6.99 -13.52 -10.48
C ASN A 108 -6.92 -12.04 -10.90
N ILE A 109 -6.35 -11.75 -12.07
CA ILE A 109 -6.19 -10.38 -12.58
C ILE A 109 -7.46 -9.91 -13.30
N THR A 110 -8.13 -10.77 -14.06
CA THR A 110 -9.27 -10.39 -14.92
C THR A 110 -10.61 -10.32 -14.19
N GLU A 111 -10.79 -11.05 -13.08
CA GLU A 111 -12.09 -11.19 -12.40
C GLU A 111 -12.67 -9.83 -11.96
N ALA A 112 -11.87 -8.98 -11.32
CA ALA A 112 -12.35 -7.68 -10.85
C ALA A 112 -12.65 -6.71 -12.01
N PRO A 113 -11.80 -6.53 -13.02
CA PRO A 113 -12.11 -5.74 -14.22
C PRO A 113 -13.41 -6.16 -14.91
N ILE A 114 -13.67 -7.46 -15.06
CA ILE A 114 -14.90 -7.97 -15.68
C ILE A 114 -16.11 -7.73 -14.78
N ARG A 115 -16.06 -8.17 -13.51
CA ARG A 115 -17.21 -8.16 -12.61
C ARG A 115 -17.55 -6.77 -12.08
N VAL A 116 -16.53 -6.00 -11.75
CA VAL A 116 -16.66 -4.69 -11.12
C VAL A 116 -16.50 -3.57 -12.13
N GLY A 117 -15.45 -3.63 -12.96
CA GLY A 117 -15.14 -2.65 -14.00
C GLY A 117 -16.05 -2.74 -15.23
N LYS A 118 -16.79 -3.85 -15.40
CA LYS A 118 -17.65 -4.11 -16.57
C LYS A 118 -16.89 -4.16 -17.89
N LEU A 119 -15.61 -4.49 -17.83
CA LEU A 119 -14.77 -4.66 -19.02
C LEU A 119 -15.15 -5.95 -19.75
N GLU A 120 -15.12 -5.92 -21.08
CA GLU A 120 -15.30 -7.13 -21.89
C GLU A 120 -14.18 -8.14 -21.63
N ALA A 121 -14.53 -9.44 -21.65
CA ALA A 121 -13.61 -10.52 -21.26
C ALA A 121 -12.31 -10.49 -22.09
N LYS A 122 -12.41 -10.31 -23.42
CA LYS A 122 -11.24 -10.23 -24.31
C LYS A 122 -10.34 -9.04 -24.02
N GLU A 123 -10.92 -7.89 -23.68
CA GLU A 123 -10.17 -6.69 -23.31
C GLU A 123 -9.49 -6.88 -21.95
N ALA A 124 -10.18 -7.52 -20.99
CA ALA A 124 -9.62 -7.85 -19.69
C ALA A 124 -8.44 -8.82 -19.80
N GLU A 125 -8.54 -9.85 -20.66
CA GLU A 125 -7.45 -10.78 -20.92
C GLU A 125 -6.24 -10.08 -21.56
N LYS A 126 -6.46 -9.24 -22.57
CA LYS A 126 -5.38 -8.46 -23.22
C LYS A 126 -4.67 -7.58 -22.19
N MET A 127 -5.41 -6.81 -21.41
CA MET A 127 -4.86 -5.97 -20.35
C MET A 127 -4.10 -6.81 -19.30
N ALA A 128 -4.65 -7.95 -18.90
CA ALA A 128 -4.00 -8.82 -17.91
C ALA A 128 -2.68 -9.40 -18.44
N MET A 129 -2.60 -9.78 -19.72
CA MET A 129 -1.35 -10.24 -20.34
C MET A 129 -0.30 -9.12 -20.42
N GLU A 130 -0.71 -7.88 -20.68
CA GLU A 130 0.19 -6.71 -20.62
C GLU A 130 0.73 -6.49 -19.22
N LEU A 131 -0.11 -6.61 -18.19
CA LEU A 131 0.29 -6.53 -16.78
C LEU A 131 1.20 -7.69 -16.36
N LEU A 132 0.90 -8.91 -16.80
CA LEU A 132 1.75 -10.08 -16.54
C LEU A 132 3.13 -9.92 -17.18
N ARG A 133 3.21 -9.39 -18.39
CA ARG A 133 4.49 -9.07 -19.05
C ARG A 133 5.28 -8.02 -18.24
N LYS A 134 4.59 -6.97 -17.77
CA LYS A 134 5.19 -5.93 -16.93
C LYS A 134 5.80 -6.48 -15.64
N VAL A 135 5.17 -7.47 -15.02
CA VAL A 135 5.70 -8.10 -13.79
C VAL A 135 6.54 -9.37 -14.06
N GLY A 136 6.83 -9.70 -15.33
CA GLY A 136 7.66 -10.85 -15.71
C GLY A 136 7.02 -12.20 -15.41
N LEU A 137 5.71 -12.34 -15.66
CA LEU A 137 4.93 -13.56 -15.40
C LEU A 137 4.04 -13.97 -16.58
N GLU A 138 4.40 -13.57 -17.81
CA GLU A 138 3.61 -13.88 -19.00
C GLU A 138 3.43 -15.39 -19.21
N ASP A 139 4.49 -16.18 -18.93
CA ASP A 139 4.51 -17.65 -19.03
C ASP A 139 3.70 -18.35 -17.91
N LYS A 140 3.21 -17.61 -16.92
CA LYS A 140 2.49 -18.12 -15.75
C LYS A 140 0.99 -17.81 -15.78
N ALA A 141 0.44 -17.29 -16.88
CA ALA A 141 -0.95 -16.88 -16.99
C ALA A 141 -1.94 -17.99 -16.54
N ASP A 142 -1.72 -19.22 -16.98
CA ASP A 142 -2.57 -20.37 -16.69
C ASP A 142 -2.19 -21.09 -15.39
N ALA A 143 -1.08 -20.72 -14.74
CA ALA A 143 -0.64 -21.32 -13.49
C ALA A 143 -1.59 -20.94 -12.34
N TYR A 144 -1.68 -21.82 -11.34
CA TYR A 144 -2.42 -21.56 -10.11
C TYR A 144 -1.46 -21.10 -9.00
N PRO A 145 -1.96 -20.37 -7.97
CA PRO A 145 -1.12 -19.84 -6.90
C PRO A 145 -0.20 -20.88 -6.22
N TYR A 146 -0.63 -22.13 -6.06
CA TYR A 146 0.19 -23.18 -5.46
C TYR A 146 1.39 -23.62 -6.32
N GLN A 147 1.40 -23.27 -7.61
CA GLN A 147 2.48 -23.55 -8.56
C GLN A 147 3.52 -22.43 -8.63
N LEU A 148 3.31 -21.32 -7.90
CA LEU A 148 4.15 -20.13 -7.93
C LEU A 148 5.08 -20.05 -6.72
N SER A 149 6.29 -19.52 -6.92
CA SER A 149 7.13 -19.06 -5.80
C SER A 149 6.50 -17.90 -5.04
N GLY A 150 7.00 -17.56 -3.85
CA GLY A 150 6.56 -16.41 -3.07
C GLY A 150 6.66 -15.11 -3.86
N GLY A 151 7.79 -14.84 -4.50
CA GLY A 151 8.02 -13.65 -5.33
C GLY A 151 7.08 -13.59 -6.54
N GLN A 152 6.82 -14.74 -7.19
CA GLN A 152 5.84 -14.82 -8.28
C GLN A 152 4.43 -14.52 -7.82
N LYS A 153 4.01 -15.05 -6.66
CA LYS A 153 2.70 -14.73 -6.04
C LYS A 153 2.55 -13.24 -5.77
N GLN A 154 3.59 -12.61 -5.24
CA GLN A 154 3.56 -11.19 -4.92
C GLN A 154 3.50 -10.33 -6.19
N ARG A 155 4.29 -10.66 -7.21
CA ARG A 155 4.22 -9.97 -8.50
C ARG A 155 2.85 -10.14 -9.19
N ALA A 156 2.21 -11.30 -9.08
CA ALA A 156 0.85 -11.52 -9.54
C ALA A 156 -0.17 -10.69 -8.74
N ALA A 157 0.02 -10.54 -7.42
CA ALA A 157 -0.82 -9.68 -6.58
C ALA A 157 -0.67 -8.20 -6.95
N ILE A 158 0.53 -7.75 -7.31
CA ILE A 158 0.77 -6.39 -7.83
C ILE A 158 0.04 -6.20 -9.17
N ALA A 159 0.16 -7.14 -10.11
CA ALA A 159 -0.53 -7.08 -11.40
C ALA A 159 -2.06 -7.02 -11.20
N ARG A 160 -2.61 -7.80 -10.27
CA ARG A 160 -4.04 -7.76 -9.91
C ARG A 160 -4.45 -6.40 -9.33
N ALA A 161 -3.65 -5.80 -8.47
CA ALA A 161 -3.95 -4.48 -7.92
C ALA A 161 -3.96 -3.40 -9.01
N LEU A 162 -3.03 -3.48 -9.98
CA LEU A 162 -2.95 -2.57 -11.13
C LEU A 162 -4.12 -2.73 -12.12
N ALA A 163 -4.72 -3.92 -12.20
CA ALA A 163 -5.77 -4.22 -13.19
C ALA A 163 -7.02 -3.33 -13.08
N MET A 164 -7.30 -2.79 -11.90
CA MET A 164 -8.39 -1.84 -11.69
C MET A 164 -7.99 -0.39 -11.99
N LYS A 165 -6.75 -0.14 -12.46
CA LYS A 165 -6.20 1.19 -12.77
C LYS A 165 -6.35 2.18 -11.60
N PRO A 166 -5.84 1.85 -10.41
CA PRO A 166 -5.97 2.70 -9.24
C PRO A 166 -5.16 3.99 -9.40
N ASP A 167 -5.59 5.06 -8.72
CA ASP A 167 -4.85 6.33 -8.67
C ASP A 167 -3.72 6.30 -7.64
N ILE A 168 -3.82 5.43 -6.63
CA ILE A 168 -2.79 5.21 -5.60
C ILE A 168 -2.69 3.72 -5.24
N LEU A 169 -1.46 3.23 -5.08
CA LEU A 169 -1.17 1.88 -4.59
C LEU A 169 -0.70 1.93 -3.13
N LEU A 170 -1.30 1.07 -2.33
CA LEU A 170 -0.94 0.85 -0.93
C LEU A 170 -0.21 -0.50 -0.82
N PHE A 171 1.00 -0.51 -0.29
CA PHE A 171 1.80 -1.72 -0.07
C PHE A 171 1.98 -1.98 1.43
N ASP A 172 1.47 -3.11 1.91
CA ASP A 172 1.63 -3.54 3.30
C ASP A 172 2.73 -4.61 3.39
N GLU A 173 3.97 -4.18 3.64
CA GLU A 173 5.16 -5.03 3.76
C GLU A 173 5.32 -6.05 2.61
N PRO A 174 5.43 -5.61 1.35
CA PRO A 174 5.30 -6.48 0.18
C PRO A 174 6.39 -7.55 0.05
N THR A 175 7.45 -7.49 0.85
CA THR A 175 8.59 -8.42 0.79
C THR A 175 8.81 -9.23 2.05
N SER A 176 8.11 -8.93 3.15
CA SER A 176 8.39 -9.53 4.46
C SER A 176 8.11 -11.04 4.58
N ALA A 177 7.30 -11.59 3.65
CA ALA A 177 7.02 -13.03 3.55
C ALA A 177 7.89 -13.75 2.48
N LEU A 178 8.98 -13.10 2.03
CA LEU A 178 9.84 -13.59 0.95
C LEU A 178 11.27 -13.88 1.45
N ASP A 179 11.91 -14.85 0.83
CA ASP A 179 13.33 -15.04 0.96
C ASP A 179 14.10 -13.86 0.33
N PRO A 180 15.31 -13.53 0.83
CA PRO A 180 16.11 -12.41 0.34
C PRO A 180 16.35 -12.41 -1.18
N GLU A 181 16.53 -13.57 -1.79
CA GLU A 181 16.72 -13.72 -3.24
C GLU A 181 15.49 -13.28 -4.03
N LEU A 182 14.27 -13.54 -3.53
CA LEU A 182 13.02 -13.20 -4.19
C LEU A 182 12.58 -11.75 -3.93
N THR A 183 13.08 -11.15 -2.85
CA THR A 183 12.81 -9.75 -2.48
C THR A 183 13.22 -8.80 -3.60
N GLY A 184 14.39 -8.99 -4.19
CA GLY A 184 14.91 -8.14 -5.26
C GLY A 184 14.00 -8.04 -6.49
N GLU A 185 13.36 -9.14 -6.88
CA GLU A 185 12.45 -9.18 -8.03
C GLU A 185 11.18 -8.35 -7.79
N VAL A 186 10.63 -8.42 -6.57
CA VAL A 186 9.43 -7.65 -6.20
C VAL A 186 9.76 -6.16 -6.09
N LEU A 187 10.88 -5.82 -5.43
CA LEU A 187 11.33 -4.43 -5.30
C LEU A 187 11.64 -3.80 -6.66
N LYS A 188 12.14 -4.57 -7.63
CA LYS A 188 12.35 -4.09 -8.99
C LYS A 188 11.05 -3.64 -9.63
N VAL A 189 9.98 -4.44 -9.54
CA VAL A 189 8.66 -4.07 -10.06
C VAL A 189 8.15 -2.79 -9.39
N ILE A 190 8.30 -2.65 -8.07
CA ILE A 190 7.85 -1.43 -7.35
C ILE A 190 8.68 -0.20 -7.79
N LYS A 191 9.99 -0.36 -8.02
CA LYS A 191 10.86 0.70 -8.57
C LYS A 191 10.41 1.14 -9.97
N GLU A 192 10.05 0.21 -10.83
CA GLU A 192 9.53 0.50 -12.16
C GLU A 192 8.22 1.30 -12.08
N LEU A 193 7.30 0.95 -11.17
CA LEU A 193 6.07 1.70 -10.93
C LEU A 193 6.36 3.13 -10.41
N ALA A 194 7.36 3.30 -9.54
CA ALA A 194 7.81 4.61 -9.08
C ALA A 194 8.32 5.48 -10.24
N SER A 195 9.13 4.91 -11.14
CA SER A 195 9.65 5.61 -12.31
C SER A 195 8.57 6.05 -13.30
N GLU A 196 7.40 5.38 -13.28
CA GLU A 196 6.20 5.75 -14.05
C GLU A 196 5.31 6.77 -13.33
N HIS A 197 5.79 7.37 -12.25
CA HIS A 197 5.06 8.32 -11.43
C HIS A 197 3.75 7.78 -10.81
N MET A 198 3.70 6.46 -10.52
CA MET A 198 2.60 5.90 -9.76
C MET A 198 2.62 6.45 -8.33
N THR A 199 1.49 6.99 -7.87
CA THR A 199 1.36 7.40 -6.47
C THR A 199 1.38 6.18 -5.57
N MET A 200 2.25 6.14 -4.57
CA MET A 200 2.41 4.96 -3.71
C MET A 200 2.58 5.31 -2.24
N LEU A 201 1.98 4.49 -1.37
CA LEU A 201 2.25 4.47 0.06
C LEU A 201 2.75 3.07 0.42
N VAL A 202 4.01 2.96 0.82
CA VAL A 202 4.70 1.69 1.01
C VAL A 202 5.12 1.53 2.48
N VAL A 203 4.49 0.60 3.19
CA VAL A 203 5.02 0.13 4.48
C VAL A 203 6.11 -0.89 4.20
N THR A 204 7.32 -0.66 4.68
CA THR A 204 8.46 -1.53 4.39
C THR A 204 9.47 -1.59 5.52
N HIS A 205 10.19 -2.70 5.60
CA HIS A 205 11.41 -2.89 6.41
C HIS A 205 12.70 -2.84 5.57
N GLU A 206 12.55 -2.69 4.25
CA GLU A 206 13.68 -2.58 3.30
C GLU A 206 14.21 -1.15 3.29
N MET A 207 15.19 -0.85 4.14
CA MET A 207 15.70 0.52 4.32
C MET A 207 16.40 1.06 3.07
N SER A 208 17.13 0.22 2.34
CA SER A 208 17.75 0.61 1.07
C SER A 208 16.71 0.97 0.02
N PHE A 209 15.64 0.17 -0.10
CA PHE A 209 14.53 0.50 -0.99
C PHE A 209 13.86 1.83 -0.60
N ALA A 210 13.51 2.00 0.68
CA ALA A 210 12.89 3.23 1.16
C ALA A 210 13.77 4.46 0.86
N ARG A 211 15.09 4.37 1.08
CA ARG A 211 16.03 5.44 0.78
C ARG A 211 16.12 5.76 -0.72
N ASP A 212 16.17 4.74 -1.57
CA ASP A 212 16.52 4.89 -2.99
C ASP A 212 15.31 5.21 -3.88
N VAL A 213 14.08 4.97 -3.41
CA VAL A 213 12.86 5.03 -4.25
C VAL A 213 11.85 6.04 -3.76
N SER A 214 11.88 6.40 -2.47
CA SER A 214 10.85 7.28 -1.92
C SER A 214 11.20 8.75 -2.11
N ASP A 215 10.19 9.56 -2.39
CA ASP A 215 10.30 11.03 -2.33
C ASP A 215 10.28 11.51 -0.87
N ARG A 216 9.57 10.77 0.01
CA ARG A 216 9.46 11.10 1.43
C ARG A 216 9.37 9.83 2.28
N ILE A 217 9.99 9.92 3.46
CA ILE A 217 9.96 8.89 4.50
C ILE A 217 9.14 9.40 5.67
N VAL A 218 8.32 8.52 6.22
CA VAL A 218 7.54 8.74 7.45
C VAL A 218 7.98 7.69 8.47
N PHE A 219 8.58 8.13 9.57
CA PHE A 219 8.91 7.25 10.68
C PHE A 219 7.78 7.24 11.70
N MET A 220 7.21 6.05 11.93
CA MET A 220 6.15 5.81 12.91
C MET A 220 6.66 5.02 14.10
N ASP A 221 6.30 5.46 15.30
CA ASP A 221 6.51 4.70 16.52
C ASP A 221 5.34 4.90 17.50
N GLN A 222 4.97 3.83 18.23
CA GLN A 222 3.91 3.83 19.26
C GLN A 222 2.59 4.49 18.83
N GLY A 223 2.21 4.32 17.56
CA GLY A 223 0.94 4.81 17.03
C GLY A 223 0.98 6.27 16.55
N SER A 224 2.13 6.91 16.51
CA SER A 224 2.29 8.30 16.10
C SER A 224 3.34 8.45 15.01
N ILE A 225 3.22 9.49 14.18
CA ILE A 225 4.30 9.94 13.30
C ILE A 225 5.29 10.72 14.16
N VAL A 226 6.51 10.20 14.28
CA VAL A 226 7.59 10.82 15.08
C VAL A 226 8.38 11.80 14.24
N GLU A 227 8.65 11.45 12.99
CA GLU A 227 9.43 12.27 12.08
C GLU A 227 9.05 11.96 10.63
N GLN A 228 9.12 12.95 9.76
CA GLN A 228 8.99 12.79 8.32
C GLN A 228 9.87 13.80 7.59
N GLY A 229 10.37 13.39 6.43
CA GLY A 229 11.27 14.24 5.62
C GLY A 229 11.72 13.53 4.36
N SER A 230 12.63 14.14 3.63
CA SER A 230 13.31 13.47 2.51
C SER A 230 14.09 12.26 3.00
N PRO A 231 14.41 11.29 2.11
CA PRO A 231 15.32 10.20 2.49
C PRO A 231 16.63 10.68 3.10
N GLU A 232 17.21 11.77 2.59
CA GLU A 232 18.42 12.36 3.13
C GLU A 232 18.22 12.86 4.56
N ASP A 233 17.12 13.59 4.84
CA ASP A 233 16.82 14.08 6.19
C ASP A 233 16.72 12.93 7.19
N ILE A 234 15.99 11.87 6.83
CA ILE A 234 15.68 10.77 7.75
C ILE A 234 16.88 9.82 7.94
N PHE A 235 17.59 9.47 6.86
CA PHE A 235 18.67 8.49 6.95
C PHE A 235 20.02 9.07 7.33
N GLN A 236 20.30 10.33 6.96
CA GLN A 236 21.60 10.97 7.23
C GLN A 236 21.55 11.96 8.40
N ASN A 237 20.45 12.72 8.51
CA ASN A 237 20.32 13.83 9.46
C ASN A 237 19.05 13.74 10.31
N PRO A 238 18.70 12.58 10.92
CA PRO A 238 17.49 12.45 11.71
C PRO A 238 17.49 13.40 12.92
N LYS A 239 16.41 14.17 13.08
CA LYS A 239 16.26 15.15 14.16
C LYS A 239 15.82 14.47 15.46
N SER A 240 14.94 13.47 15.36
CA SER A 240 14.45 12.74 16.53
C SER A 240 15.49 11.74 17.04
N GLU A 241 15.71 11.73 18.35
CA GLU A 241 16.54 10.68 18.99
C GLU A 241 15.97 9.28 18.77
N ARG A 242 14.65 9.18 18.71
CA ARG A 242 13.96 7.90 18.50
C ARG A 242 14.21 7.38 17.09
N THR A 243 14.19 8.27 16.07
CA THR A 243 14.55 7.93 14.68
C THR A 243 15.99 7.45 14.61
N ARG A 244 16.93 8.19 15.22
CA ARG A 244 18.35 7.81 15.28
C ARG A 244 18.55 6.44 15.93
N ALA A 245 17.89 6.18 17.04
CA ALA A 245 17.99 4.90 17.74
C ALA A 245 17.46 3.74 16.91
N PHE A 246 16.34 3.94 16.17
CA PHE A 246 15.78 2.95 15.27
C PHE A 246 16.72 2.62 14.11
N LEU A 247 17.26 3.65 13.44
CA LEU A 247 18.13 3.48 12.28
C LEU A 247 19.49 2.86 12.63
N LYS A 248 20.04 3.13 13.81
CA LYS A 248 21.28 2.47 14.28
C LYS A 248 21.14 0.94 14.31
N GLY A 249 19.95 0.42 14.65
CA GLY A 249 19.70 -1.02 14.63
C GLY A 249 19.85 -1.67 13.25
N PHE A 250 19.71 -0.91 12.16
CA PHE A 250 19.87 -1.41 10.78
C PHE A 250 21.28 -1.22 10.23
N ILE A 251 22.03 -0.20 10.69
CA ILE A 251 23.41 0.06 10.23
C ILE A 251 24.38 -1.01 10.76
N TYR A 252 24.10 -1.60 11.92
CA TYR A 252 24.95 -2.65 12.51
C TYR A 252 24.49 -4.08 12.17
N ALA A 253 23.40 -4.24 11.41
CA ALA A 253 22.86 -5.55 11.02
C ALA A 253 23.11 -5.92 9.53
N SER A 254 23.83 -5.06 8.79
CA SER A 254 24.18 -5.24 7.37
C SER A 254 25.66 -5.51 7.16
#